data_76511dd2d1a4fad2c24f9bacee6eb353
#
_entry.id   76511dd2d1a4fad2c24f9bacee6eb353
#
_cell.length_a   1.000
_cell.length_b   1.000
_cell.length_c   1.000
_cell.angle_alpha   90.00
_cell.angle_beta   90.00
_cell.angle_gamma   90.00
#
_symmetry.space_group_name_H-M   'P 1'
#
loop_
_entity.id
_entity.type
_entity.pdbx_description
1 polymer ?
#
loop_
_entity_poly.entity_id
_entity_poly.type
_entity_poly.pdbx_seq_one_letter_code
_entity_poly.pdbx_strand_id
1 'polypeptide(L)'
;MADFRLREFLPDDVPALISLWCTCFDDTESFVRAFFSALPEIGSGIVSECGGIPVSAAYTLNGQELVNGGKSRKVGYIYGVATDPRFRGMGIGGAVVRETAQLSKKLGAEIISTLPAEESLYQWYEDLIGVKKRLCREKICTACKACMAVSEISTSEYAAKREMLLHEKAHLRLSPASFEFEGALLREYGGGFFSVGDGIAAAYIDGETTLIRELIGTNACDYNKYAASVGAALGVSKAELSVPSASGCSYIAADCELPADCIWNLSFD
;
A
#
# COMPACT_ATOMS: atom_id res chain seq x y z
N MET A 1 35.01 12.60 5.23
CA MET A 1 33.58 12.37 5.48
C MET A 1 32.99 11.85 4.19
N ALA A 2 32.11 10.85 4.23
CA ALA A 2 31.40 10.40 3.04
C ALA A 2 30.52 11.55 2.54
N ASP A 3 30.61 11.86 1.25
CA ASP A 3 29.81 12.89 0.61
C ASP A 3 28.50 12.27 0.12
N PHE A 4 27.38 12.66 0.75
CA PHE A 4 26.04 12.16 0.41
C PHE A 4 25.31 13.22 -0.41
N ARG A 5 24.80 12.81 -1.57
CA ARG A 5 24.05 13.68 -2.47
C ARG A 5 22.62 13.18 -2.63
N LEU A 6 21.64 14.04 -2.37
CA LEU A 6 20.23 13.79 -2.64
C LEU A 6 19.90 14.20 -4.08
N ARG A 7 19.15 13.36 -4.77
CA ARG A 7 18.61 13.63 -6.10
C ARG A 7 17.39 12.75 -6.39
N GLU A 8 16.63 13.10 -7.42
CA GLU A 8 15.63 12.17 -7.97
C GLU A 8 16.33 10.92 -8.50
N PHE A 9 15.63 9.77 -8.41
CA PHE A 9 16.14 8.52 -8.96
C PHE A 9 16.17 8.58 -10.51
N LEU A 10 17.09 7.82 -11.10
CA LEU A 10 17.22 7.68 -12.55
C LEU A 10 17.03 6.21 -12.95
N PRO A 11 16.59 5.92 -14.19
CA PRO A 11 16.48 4.53 -14.66
C PRO A 11 17.76 3.70 -14.48
N ASP A 12 18.92 4.30 -14.62
CA ASP A 12 20.21 3.64 -14.45
C ASP A 12 20.51 3.24 -12.99
N ASP A 13 19.78 3.78 -12.01
CA ASP A 13 19.90 3.38 -10.61
C ASP A 13 19.22 2.05 -10.31
N VAL A 14 18.29 1.60 -11.15
CA VAL A 14 17.40 0.46 -10.87
C VAL A 14 18.16 -0.79 -10.43
N PRO A 15 19.28 -1.21 -11.04
CA PRO A 15 20.03 -2.39 -10.56
C PRO A 15 20.53 -2.24 -9.12
N ALA A 16 21.05 -1.05 -8.76
CA ALA A 16 21.53 -0.78 -7.40
C ALA A 16 20.37 -0.66 -6.40
N LEU A 17 19.25 -0.09 -6.82
CA LEU A 17 18.05 0.05 -5.99
C LEU A 17 17.37 -1.31 -5.73
N ILE A 18 17.35 -2.23 -6.69
CA ILE A 18 16.92 -3.62 -6.46
C ILE A 18 17.78 -4.27 -5.37
N SER A 19 19.10 -4.15 -5.48
CA SER A 19 20.01 -4.69 -4.47
C SER A 19 19.81 -4.07 -3.09
N LEU A 20 19.61 -2.75 -3.02
CA LEU A 20 19.31 -2.03 -1.78
C LEU A 20 17.99 -2.51 -1.16
N TRP A 21 16.94 -2.66 -1.98
CA TRP A 21 15.63 -3.14 -1.55
C TRP A 21 15.71 -4.54 -0.95
N CYS A 22 16.26 -5.51 -1.69
CA CYS A 22 16.44 -6.89 -1.21
C CYS A 22 17.38 -7.02 0.01
N THR A 23 18.20 -5.99 0.29
CA THR A 23 19.00 -5.93 1.51
C THR A 23 18.18 -5.45 2.71
N CYS A 24 17.13 -4.66 2.48
CA CYS A 24 16.34 -4.00 3.52
C CYS A 24 15.00 -4.67 3.79
N PHE A 25 14.45 -5.41 2.82
CA PHE A 25 13.12 -6.03 2.85
C PHE A 25 13.20 -7.48 2.39
N ASP A 26 12.25 -8.30 2.84
CA ASP A 26 12.14 -9.73 2.50
C ASP A 26 11.39 -9.98 1.18
N ASP A 27 11.14 -8.93 0.38
CA ASP A 27 10.46 -9.04 -0.90
C ASP A 27 11.27 -9.82 -1.93
N THR A 28 10.57 -10.51 -2.84
CA THR A 28 11.23 -11.22 -3.94
C THR A 28 11.80 -10.24 -4.96
N GLU A 29 12.90 -10.62 -5.61
CA GLU A 29 13.47 -9.80 -6.70
C GLU A 29 12.47 -9.59 -7.85
N SER A 30 11.59 -10.56 -8.10
CA SER A 30 10.50 -10.47 -9.10
C SER A 30 9.55 -9.32 -8.77
N PHE A 31 9.08 -9.25 -7.51
CA PHE A 31 8.26 -8.15 -7.02
C PHE A 31 8.96 -6.79 -7.20
N VAL A 32 10.21 -6.69 -6.77
CA VAL A 32 10.97 -5.42 -6.83
C VAL A 32 11.17 -4.96 -8.28
N ARG A 33 11.43 -5.89 -9.21
CA ARG A 33 11.51 -5.58 -10.65
C ARG A 33 10.16 -5.12 -11.22
N ALA A 34 9.06 -5.76 -10.84
CA ALA A 34 7.72 -5.35 -11.23
C ALA A 34 7.39 -3.93 -10.72
N PHE A 35 7.76 -3.63 -9.47
CA PHE A 35 7.62 -2.29 -8.89
C PHE A 35 8.37 -1.24 -9.71
N PHE A 36 9.66 -1.43 -10.00
CA PHE A 36 10.44 -0.46 -10.78
C PHE A 36 9.96 -0.32 -12.23
N SER A 37 9.36 -1.36 -12.79
CA SER A 37 8.72 -1.29 -14.11
C SER A 37 7.44 -0.44 -14.09
N ALA A 38 6.66 -0.50 -13.03
CA ALA A 38 5.42 0.27 -12.87
C ALA A 38 5.66 1.70 -12.38
N LEU A 39 6.74 1.94 -11.63
CA LEU A 39 7.02 3.20 -10.94
C LEU A 39 6.91 4.46 -11.83
N PRO A 40 7.37 4.48 -13.09
CA PRO A 40 7.23 5.67 -13.94
C PRO A 40 5.78 6.11 -14.19
N GLU A 41 4.81 5.19 -14.10
CA GLU A 41 3.38 5.48 -14.29
C GLU A 41 2.65 5.78 -12.99
N ILE A 42 3.16 5.25 -11.85
CA ILE A 42 2.47 5.36 -10.54
C ILE A 42 3.16 6.31 -9.57
N GLY A 43 4.39 6.77 -9.85
CA GLY A 43 5.12 7.61 -8.90
C GLY A 43 6.51 8.04 -9.35
N SER A 44 7.31 8.43 -8.39
CA SER A 44 8.72 8.80 -8.53
C SER A 44 9.47 8.52 -7.22
N GLY A 45 10.76 8.90 -7.13
CA GLY A 45 11.53 8.66 -5.91
C GLY A 45 12.74 9.56 -5.74
N ILE A 46 13.25 9.59 -4.53
CA ILE A 46 14.49 10.26 -4.14
C ILE A 46 15.51 9.20 -3.71
N VAL A 47 16.74 9.39 -4.13
CA VAL A 47 17.88 8.60 -3.68
C VAL A 47 18.91 9.50 -2.98
N SER A 48 19.60 8.90 -2.02
CA SER A 48 20.87 9.44 -1.52
C SER A 48 21.98 8.55 -2.03
N GLU A 49 22.93 9.14 -2.74
CA GLU A 49 24.10 8.43 -3.27
C GLU A 49 25.36 8.75 -2.47
N CYS A 50 26.26 7.78 -2.42
CA CYS A 50 27.61 7.92 -1.91
C CYS A 50 28.59 7.36 -2.94
N GLY A 51 29.49 8.20 -3.47
CA GLY A 51 30.40 7.79 -4.54
C GLY A 51 29.69 7.34 -5.83
N GLY A 52 28.53 7.91 -6.14
CA GLY A 52 27.73 7.59 -7.31
C GLY A 52 26.83 6.36 -7.17
N ILE A 53 26.79 5.72 -5.99
CA ILE A 53 25.96 4.53 -5.75
C ILE A 53 24.83 4.89 -4.77
N PRO A 54 23.56 4.59 -5.09
CA PRO A 54 22.44 4.74 -4.16
C PRO A 54 22.65 3.94 -2.88
N VAL A 55 22.58 4.60 -1.72
CA VAL A 55 22.71 3.99 -0.39
C VAL A 55 21.46 4.16 0.47
N SER A 56 20.53 5.03 0.04
CA SER A 56 19.21 5.17 0.63
C SER A 56 18.23 5.64 -0.43
N ALA A 57 16.98 5.18 -0.34
CA ALA A 57 15.92 5.57 -1.27
C ALA A 57 14.57 5.63 -0.55
N ALA A 58 13.65 6.43 -1.09
CA ALA A 58 12.23 6.40 -0.78
C ALA A 58 11.45 6.82 -2.04
N TYR A 59 10.23 6.32 -2.16
CA TYR A 59 9.37 6.57 -3.32
C TYR A 59 8.10 7.29 -2.87
N THR A 60 7.50 8.06 -3.79
CA THR A 60 6.17 8.61 -3.63
C THR A 60 5.28 8.05 -4.71
N LEU A 61 4.19 7.41 -4.32
CA LEU A 61 3.17 6.90 -5.23
C LEU A 61 2.05 7.93 -5.32
N ASN A 62 1.81 8.45 -6.51
CA ASN A 62 0.94 9.61 -6.76
C ASN A 62 -0.36 9.26 -7.51
N GLY A 63 -0.57 7.98 -7.82
CA GLY A 63 -1.77 7.48 -8.48
C GLY A 63 -2.96 7.26 -7.52
N GLN A 64 -3.09 8.11 -6.49
CA GLN A 64 -4.08 7.93 -5.44
C GLN A 64 -4.81 9.24 -5.13
N GLU A 65 -6.08 9.13 -4.77
CA GLU A 65 -6.92 10.26 -4.34
C GLU A 65 -7.78 9.88 -3.14
N LEU A 66 -7.85 10.74 -2.13
CA LEU A 66 -8.86 10.63 -1.08
C LEU A 66 -10.17 11.26 -1.57
N VAL A 67 -11.18 10.43 -1.75
CA VAL A 67 -12.55 10.86 -2.09
C VAL A 67 -13.37 10.95 -0.81
N ASN A 68 -14.00 12.11 -0.56
CA ASN A 68 -14.86 12.32 0.60
C ASN A 68 -15.90 13.42 0.31
N GLY A 69 -17.18 13.09 0.47
CA GLY A 69 -18.29 14.05 0.29
C GLY A 69 -18.31 14.71 -1.10
N GLY A 70 -18.00 13.96 -2.16
CA GLY A 70 -17.94 14.45 -3.53
C GLY A 70 -16.72 15.30 -3.87
N LYS A 71 -15.77 15.44 -2.93
CA LYS A 71 -14.48 16.10 -3.16
C LYS A 71 -13.39 15.05 -3.29
N SER A 72 -12.39 15.33 -4.14
CA SER A 72 -11.21 14.50 -4.33
C SER A 72 -9.97 15.32 -4.03
N ARG A 73 -9.02 14.75 -3.28
CA ARG A 73 -7.71 15.33 -3.00
C ARG A 73 -6.62 14.32 -3.35
N LYS A 74 -5.60 14.77 -4.06
CA LYS A 74 -4.46 13.92 -4.44
C LYS A 74 -3.65 13.51 -3.22
N VAL A 75 -3.31 12.23 -3.16
CA VAL A 75 -2.51 11.63 -2.11
C VAL A 75 -1.14 11.24 -2.67
N GLY A 76 -0.08 11.64 -1.98
CA GLY A 76 1.26 11.12 -2.16
C GLY A 76 1.57 10.12 -1.06
N TYR A 77 1.74 8.87 -1.42
CA TYR A 77 2.04 7.80 -0.49
C TYR A 77 3.55 7.54 -0.47
N ILE A 78 4.18 7.78 0.69
CA ILE A 78 5.62 7.51 0.88
C ILE A 78 5.80 6.00 1.11
N TYR A 79 6.58 5.38 0.24
CA TYR A 79 6.70 3.94 0.13
C TYR A 79 8.17 3.49 -0.01
N GLY A 80 8.48 2.26 0.40
CA GLY A 80 9.76 1.61 0.15
C GLY A 80 10.98 2.37 0.70
N VAL A 81 10.88 2.87 1.94
CA VAL A 81 11.96 3.66 2.56
C VAL A 81 13.09 2.73 3.00
N ALA A 82 14.16 2.70 2.24
CA ALA A 82 15.32 1.85 2.45
C ALA A 82 16.58 2.66 2.75
N THR A 83 17.39 2.19 3.70
CA THR A 83 18.76 2.68 3.92
C THR A 83 19.67 1.49 4.18
N ASP A 84 20.73 1.39 3.40
CA ASP A 84 21.76 0.36 3.57
C ASP A 84 22.23 0.31 5.03
N PRO A 85 22.22 -0.86 5.67
CA PRO A 85 22.58 -1.01 7.09
C PRO A 85 23.88 -0.33 7.48
N ARG A 86 24.86 -0.27 6.57
CA ARG A 86 26.17 0.37 6.80
C ARG A 86 26.10 1.88 6.98
N PHE A 87 25.02 2.51 6.54
CA PHE A 87 24.81 3.96 6.56
C PHE A 87 23.65 4.40 7.47
N ARG A 88 23.06 3.46 8.23
CA ARG A 88 22.01 3.77 9.21
C ARG A 88 22.58 4.61 10.37
N GLY A 89 21.71 5.35 11.03
CA GLY A 89 22.10 6.24 12.15
C GLY A 89 22.75 7.57 11.74
N MET A 90 22.99 7.80 10.44
CA MET A 90 23.62 9.03 9.92
C MET A 90 22.61 10.11 9.49
N GLY A 91 21.30 9.90 9.72
CA GLY A 91 20.25 10.85 9.34
C GLY A 91 19.85 10.82 7.87
N ILE A 92 20.47 9.96 7.05
CA ILE A 92 20.29 9.90 5.59
C ILE A 92 18.85 9.50 5.23
N GLY A 93 18.30 8.46 5.87
CA GLY A 93 16.92 8.02 5.63
C GLY A 93 15.91 9.13 5.90
N GLY A 94 16.09 9.90 6.99
CA GLY A 94 15.22 11.04 7.29
C GLY A 94 15.35 12.18 6.27
N ALA A 95 16.53 12.40 5.71
CA ALA A 95 16.73 13.39 4.63
C ALA A 95 16.01 12.94 3.34
N VAL A 96 16.14 11.67 2.97
CA VAL A 96 15.45 11.09 1.81
C VAL A 96 13.94 11.18 1.96
N VAL A 97 13.36 10.81 3.13
CA VAL A 97 11.92 10.90 3.38
C VAL A 97 11.40 12.32 3.26
N ARG A 98 12.10 13.31 3.85
CA ARG A 98 11.69 14.73 3.73
C ARG A 98 11.69 15.20 2.29
N GLU A 99 12.74 14.89 1.53
CA GLU A 99 12.82 15.29 0.12
C GLU A 99 11.78 14.59 -0.74
N THR A 100 11.48 13.30 -0.45
CA THR A 100 10.41 12.55 -1.13
C THR A 100 9.03 13.17 -0.87
N ALA A 101 8.76 13.61 0.36
CA ALA A 101 7.50 14.30 0.67
C ALA A 101 7.42 15.67 -0.03
N GLN A 102 8.53 16.40 -0.18
CA GLN A 102 8.57 17.64 -0.96
C GLN A 102 8.35 17.36 -2.46
N LEU A 103 8.99 16.33 -3.01
CA LEU A 103 8.77 15.91 -4.39
C LEU A 103 7.30 15.56 -4.62
N SER A 104 6.69 14.81 -3.71
CA SER A 104 5.26 14.47 -3.78
C SER A 104 4.38 15.71 -3.87
N LYS A 105 4.63 16.71 -3.02
CA LYS A 105 3.90 18.01 -3.06
C LYS A 105 4.15 18.79 -4.37
N LYS A 106 5.37 18.77 -4.89
CA LYS A 106 5.69 19.37 -6.21
C LYS A 106 4.93 18.67 -7.35
N LEU A 107 4.69 17.36 -7.23
CA LEU A 107 3.90 16.57 -8.17
C LEU A 107 2.38 16.73 -7.97
N GLY A 108 1.97 17.56 -7.02
CA GLY A 108 0.58 17.97 -6.81
C GLY A 108 -0.14 17.24 -5.69
N ALA A 109 0.54 16.45 -4.85
CA ALA A 109 -0.09 15.84 -3.69
C ALA A 109 -0.52 16.91 -2.68
N GLU A 110 -1.78 16.82 -2.26
CA GLU A 110 -2.40 17.65 -1.24
C GLU A 110 -2.36 16.99 0.14
N ILE A 111 -2.17 15.68 0.15
CA ILE A 111 -2.07 14.83 1.34
C ILE A 111 -0.82 14.00 1.22
N ILE A 112 -0.03 13.92 2.29
CA ILE A 112 1.07 12.97 2.42
C ILE A 112 0.64 11.86 3.37
N SER A 113 0.86 10.62 2.96
CA SER A 113 0.57 9.43 3.77
C SER A 113 1.72 8.43 3.73
N THR A 114 1.74 7.54 4.69
CA THR A 114 2.67 6.42 4.76
C THR A 114 2.11 5.31 5.63
N LEU A 115 2.58 4.09 5.43
CA LEU A 115 2.35 2.94 6.31
C LEU A 115 3.67 2.55 6.96
N PRO A 116 3.93 2.99 8.20
CA PRO A 116 5.13 2.58 8.94
C PRO A 116 5.10 1.08 9.23
N ALA A 117 6.22 0.40 9.00
CA ALA A 117 6.34 -1.05 9.22
C ALA A 117 6.22 -1.44 10.71
N GLU A 118 6.52 -0.53 11.63
CA GLU A 118 6.48 -0.76 13.07
C GLU A 118 5.87 0.42 13.81
N GLU A 119 5.21 0.16 14.95
CA GLU A 119 4.60 1.22 15.78
C GLU A 119 5.62 2.30 16.22
N SER A 120 6.86 1.90 16.46
CA SER A 120 7.96 2.81 16.82
C SER A 120 8.28 3.86 15.75
N LEU A 121 7.98 3.59 14.49
CA LEU A 121 8.27 4.49 13.36
C LEU A 121 7.22 5.59 13.18
N TYR A 122 6.02 5.47 13.75
CA TYR A 122 4.98 6.50 13.58
C TYR A 122 5.42 7.85 14.10
N GLN A 123 6.06 7.91 15.28
CA GLN A 123 6.59 9.17 15.81
C GLN A 123 7.69 9.74 14.93
N TRP A 124 8.55 8.88 14.39
CA TRP A 124 9.63 9.31 13.50
C TRP A 124 9.09 9.95 12.21
N TYR A 125 8.07 9.35 11.58
CA TYR A 125 7.42 9.94 10.41
C TYR A 125 6.63 11.21 10.75
N GLU A 126 5.98 11.26 11.92
CA GLU A 126 5.30 12.46 12.40
C GLU A 126 6.28 13.63 12.50
N ASP A 127 7.44 13.42 13.13
CA ASP A 127 8.49 14.44 13.31
C ASP A 127 9.11 14.89 11.97
N LEU A 128 9.21 13.97 10.99
CA LEU A 128 9.83 14.25 9.69
C LEU A 128 8.92 14.98 8.71
N ILE A 129 7.67 14.54 8.59
CA ILE A 129 6.75 14.93 7.51
C ILE A 129 5.34 15.27 7.98
N GLY A 130 5.09 15.28 9.29
CA GLY A 130 3.84 15.78 9.88
C GLY A 130 2.65 14.84 9.80
N VAL A 131 2.82 13.54 9.52
CA VAL A 131 1.75 12.54 9.42
C VAL A 131 1.23 12.14 10.80
N LYS A 132 0.33 12.96 11.36
CA LYS A 132 -0.17 12.84 12.75
C LYS A 132 -1.42 12.00 12.89
N LYS A 133 -2.22 11.89 11.83
CA LYS A 133 -3.52 11.21 11.88
C LYS A 133 -3.37 9.78 11.43
N ARG A 134 -3.94 8.87 12.19
CA ARG A 134 -3.80 7.42 11.99
C ARG A 134 -5.17 6.78 11.80
N LEU A 135 -5.26 5.86 10.85
CA LEU A 135 -6.33 4.87 10.80
C LEU A 135 -5.84 3.63 11.53
N CYS A 136 -6.73 3.01 12.30
CA CYS A 136 -6.41 1.78 13.02
C CYS A 136 -7.24 0.61 12.47
N ARG A 137 -6.70 -0.60 12.58
CA ARG A 137 -7.33 -1.83 12.12
C ARG A 137 -7.18 -2.95 13.12
N GLU A 138 -8.12 -3.87 13.09
CA GLU A 138 -8.03 -5.16 13.76
C GLU A 138 -8.11 -6.30 12.76
N LYS A 139 -7.50 -7.43 13.10
CA LYS A 139 -7.49 -8.63 12.27
C LYS A 139 -8.62 -9.57 12.69
N ILE A 140 -9.36 -10.05 11.71
CA ILE A 140 -10.39 -11.07 11.86
C ILE A 140 -9.91 -12.31 11.14
N CYS A 141 -9.87 -13.46 11.85
CA CYS A 141 -9.52 -14.74 11.27
C CYS A 141 -10.75 -15.65 11.24
N THR A 142 -10.96 -16.35 10.14
CA THR A 142 -12.07 -17.30 9.99
C THR A 142 -11.61 -18.57 9.27
N ALA A 143 -12.29 -19.69 9.57
CA ALA A 143 -12.11 -20.93 8.83
C ALA A 143 -12.80 -20.81 7.46
N CYS A 144 -12.14 -21.31 6.41
CA CYS A 144 -12.66 -21.25 5.05
C CYS A 144 -13.81 -22.23 4.84
N LYS A 145 -14.89 -21.72 4.27
CA LYS A 145 -16.09 -22.48 3.90
C LYS A 145 -16.82 -21.79 2.76
N ALA A 146 -17.17 -22.54 1.72
CA ALA A 146 -17.97 -22.01 0.63
C ALA A 146 -19.40 -21.72 1.09
N CYS A 147 -19.69 -20.45 1.36
CA CYS A 147 -21.02 -19.97 1.77
C CYS A 147 -21.68 -19.12 0.69
N MET A 148 -20.90 -18.57 -0.25
CA MET A 148 -21.31 -17.67 -1.31
C MET A 148 -20.61 -18.05 -2.62
N ALA A 149 -21.20 -17.66 -3.75
CA ALA A 149 -20.52 -17.75 -5.04
C ALA A 149 -19.34 -16.78 -5.08
N VAL A 150 -18.20 -17.27 -5.56
CA VAL A 150 -16.97 -16.48 -5.77
C VAL A 150 -16.53 -16.68 -7.21
N SER A 151 -16.17 -15.60 -7.88
CA SER A 151 -15.59 -15.64 -9.22
C SER A 151 -14.49 -14.59 -9.33
N GLU A 152 -13.39 -14.96 -9.96
CA GLU A 152 -12.36 -14.00 -10.33
C GLU A 152 -12.93 -13.01 -11.36
N ILE A 153 -12.56 -11.73 -11.21
CA ILE A 153 -12.97 -10.64 -12.11
C ILE A 153 -11.74 -9.84 -12.54
N SER A 154 -11.86 -9.14 -13.67
CA SER A 154 -10.79 -8.29 -14.18
C SER A 154 -10.52 -7.09 -13.27
N THR A 155 -9.31 -6.53 -13.36
CA THR A 155 -8.94 -5.28 -12.66
C THR A 155 -9.94 -4.16 -12.91
N SER A 156 -10.37 -3.98 -14.17
CA SER A 156 -11.31 -2.93 -14.56
C SER A 156 -12.72 -3.15 -14.00
N GLU A 157 -13.20 -4.41 -13.95
CA GLU A 157 -14.49 -4.74 -13.31
C GLU A 157 -14.43 -4.52 -11.81
N TYR A 158 -13.32 -4.90 -11.17
CA TYR A 158 -13.12 -4.65 -9.75
C TYR A 158 -13.16 -3.15 -9.43
N ALA A 159 -12.36 -2.34 -10.15
CA ALA A 159 -12.31 -0.90 -9.98
C ALA A 159 -13.69 -0.24 -10.15
N ALA A 160 -14.45 -0.63 -11.19
CA ALA A 160 -15.78 -0.10 -11.44
C ALA A 160 -16.77 -0.46 -10.31
N LYS A 161 -16.81 -1.74 -9.89
CA LYS A 161 -17.66 -2.18 -8.77
C LYS A 161 -17.28 -1.52 -7.45
N ARG A 162 -15.97 -1.35 -7.22
CA ARG A 162 -15.44 -0.70 -6.02
C ARG A 162 -15.95 0.74 -5.89
N GLU A 163 -15.83 1.55 -6.93
CA GLU A 163 -16.30 2.94 -6.93
C GLU A 163 -17.83 3.02 -6.74
N MET A 164 -18.57 2.09 -7.33
CA MET A 164 -20.03 2.00 -7.14
C MET A 164 -20.40 1.67 -5.68
N LEU A 165 -19.70 0.73 -5.04
CA LEU A 165 -19.96 0.32 -3.65
C LEU A 165 -19.51 1.38 -2.62
N LEU A 166 -18.53 2.23 -2.98
CA LEU A 166 -17.92 3.22 -2.10
C LEU A 166 -18.41 4.66 -2.36
N HIS A 167 -19.33 4.89 -3.27
CA HIS A 167 -19.70 6.24 -3.74
C HIS A 167 -20.15 7.21 -2.61
N GLU A 168 -20.73 6.69 -1.52
CA GLU A 168 -21.14 7.48 -0.35
C GLU A 168 -20.13 7.46 0.80
N LYS A 169 -19.03 6.71 0.67
CA LYS A 169 -18.04 6.54 1.73
C LYS A 169 -16.77 7.31 1.43
N ALA A 170 -16.12 7.79 2.47
CA ALA A 170 -14.76 8.28 2.34
C ALA A 170 -13.84 7.10 1.99
N HIS A 171 -13.08 7.20 0.91
CA HIS A 171 -12.20 6.12 0.48
C HIS A 171 -10.99 6.60 -0.34
N LEU A 172 -9.96 5.79 -0.34
CA LEU A 172 -8.83 5.96 -1.25
C LEU A 172 -9.20 5.42 -2.63
N ARG A 173 -9.17 6.27 -3.65
CA ARG A 173 -9.29 5.89 -5.06
C ARG A 173 -7.90 5.69 -5.64
N LEU A 174 -7.73 4.63 -6.43
CA LEU A 174 -6.50 4.34 -7.15
C LEU A 174 -6.63 4.69 -8.63
N SER A 175 -5.54 5.11 -9.27
CA SER A 175 -5.47 5.23 -10.73
C SER A 175 -5.56 3.85 -11.39
N PRO A 176 -5.93 3.78 -12.68
CA PRO A 176 -5.90 2.51 -13.43
C PRO A 176 -4.53 1.81 -13.36
N ALA A 177 -3.43 2.54 -13.52
CA ALA A 177 -2.08 1.98 -13.43
C ALA A 177 -1.78 1.41 -12.04
N SER A 178 -2.23 2.08 -10.95
CA SER A 178 -2.09 1.58 -9.59
C SER A 178 -2.92 0.31 -9.37
N PHE A 179 -4.14 0.23 -9.92
CA PHE A 179 -4.95 -0.99 -9.86
C PHE A 179 -4.32 -2.14 -10.62
N GLU A 180 -3.74 -1.89 -11.81
CA GLU A 180 -3.06 -2.96 -12.57
C GLU A 180 -1.83 -3.46 -11.82
N PHE A 181 -1.07 -2.58 -11.17
CA PHE A 181 0.05 -2.98 -10.35
C PHE A 181 -0.40 -3.82 -9.14
N GLU A 182 -1.43 -3.38 -8.39
CA GLU A 182 -2.00 -4.18 -7.30
C GLU A 182 -2.49 -5.55 -7.78
N GLY A 183 -3.21 -5.61 -8.90
CA GLY A 183 -3.68 -6.86 -9.48
C GLY A 183 -2.54 -7.79 -9.89
N ALA A 184 -1.43 -7.25 -10.40
CA ALA A 184 -0.24 -8.03 -10.72
C ALA A 184 0.39 -8.64 -9.44
N LEU A 185 0.49 -7.85 -8.36
CA LEU A 185 0.97 -8.33 -7.06
C LEU A 185 0.10 -9.46 -6.51
N LEU A 186 -1.20 -9.26 -6.45
CA LEU A 186 -2.12 -10.29 -5.95
C LEU A 186 -1.97 -11.60 -6.72
N ARG A 187 -1.83 -11.54 -8.06
CA ARG A 187 -1.65 -12.73 -8.91
C ARG A 187 -0.29 -13.40 -8.70
N GLU A 188 0.78 -12.65 -8.43
CA GLU A 188 2.09 -13.22 -8.12
C GLU A 188 2.04 -14.14 -6.89
N TYR A 189 1.21 -13.79 -5.90
CA TYR A 189 0.98 -14.59 -4.70
C TYR A 189 -0.25 -15.50 -4.77
N GLY A 190 -0.66 -15.90 -5.98
CA GLY A 190 -1.74 -16.89 -6.21
C GLY A 190 -3.14 -16.37 -5.91
N GLY A 191 -3.33 -15.06 -5.88
CA GLY A 191 -4.60 -14.41 -5.64
C GLY A 191 -5.10 -13.58 -6.82
N GLY A 192 -5.92 -12.58 -6.53
CA GLY A 192 -6.50 -11.69 -7.53
C GLY A 192 -7.64 -10.83 -6.98
N PHE A 193 -8.44 -10.34 -7.90
CA PHE A 193 -9.68 -9.62 -7.62
C PHE A 193 -10.89 -10.55 -7.82
N PHE A 194 -11.81 -10.52 -6.88
CA PHE A 194 -12.96 -11.42 -6.84
C PHE A 194 -14.29 -10.67 -6.67
N SER A 195 -15.32 -11.18 -7.32
CA SER A 195 -16.72 -10.95 -6.95
C SER A 195 -17.11 -12.03 -5.95
N VAL A 196 -17.72 -11.65 -4.83
CA VAL A 196 -18.16 -12.57 -3.78
C VAL A 196 -19.54 -12.17 -3.28
N GLY A 197 -20.56 -12.98 -3.56
CA GLY A 197 -21.96 -12.59 -3.30
C GLY A 197 -22.31 -11.27 -3.98
N ASP A 198 -22.74 -10.29 -3.21
CA ASP A 198 -23.03 -8.91 -3.65
C ASP A 198 -21.84 -7.94 -3.49
N GLY A 199 -20.72 -8.44 -2.96
CA GLY A 199 -19.50 -7.68 -2.70
C GLY A 199 -18.34 -8.02 -3.64
N ILE A 200 -17.19 -7.48 -3.28
CA ILE A 200 -15.89 -7.69 -3.96
C ILE A 200 -14.79 -7.92 -2.93
N ALA A 201 -13.74 -8.63 -3.32
CA ALA A 201 -12.55 -8.84 -2.52
C ALA A 201 -11.28 -8.75 -3.37
N ALA A 202 -10.21 -8.23 -2.75
CA ALA A 202 -8.84 -8.32 -3.22
C ALA A 202 -8.08 -9.21 -2.24
N ALA A 203 -7.48 -10.31 -2.71
CA ALA A 203 -6.91 -11.31 -1.82
C ALA A 203 -5.75 -12.06 -2.48
N TYR A 204 -4.85 -12.60 -1.66
CA TYR A 204 -3.75 -13.47 -2.08
C TYR A 204 -3.50 -14.58 -1.06
N ILE A 205 -2.61 -15.51 -1.39
CA ILE A 205 -2.30 -16.67 -0.54
C ILE A 205 -0.95 -16.46 0.14
N ASP A 206 -0.93 -16.67 1.47
CA ASP A 206 0.28 -16.78 2.25
C ASP A 206 0.26 -18.10 3.06
N GLY A 207 1.05 -19.07 2.62
CA GLY A 207 1.05 -20.43 3.14
C GLY A 207 -0.34 -21.09 3.06
N GLU A 208 -0.95 -21.38 4.20
CA GLU A 208 -2.29 -21.99 4.31
C GLU A 208 -3.42 -20.96 4.55
N THR A 209 -3.11 -19.67 4.43
CA THR A 209 -4.05 -18.58 4.76
C THR A 209 -4.27 -17.70 3.53
N THR A 210 -5.52 -17.37 3.26
CA THR A 210 -5.84 -16.25 2.36
C THR A 210 -5.76 -14.94 3.14
N LEU A 211 -4.91 -14.04 2.70
CA LEU A 211 -4.85 -12.66 3.20
C LEU A 211 -5.76 -11.78 2.33
N ILE A 212 -6.79 -11.22 2.95
CA ILE A 212 -7.75 -10.36 2.27
C ILE A 212 -7.36 -8.91 2.53
N ARG A 213 -6.84 -8.27 1.49
CA ARG A 213 -6.38 -6.87 1.49
C ARG A 213 -7.54 -5.90 1.53
N GLU A 214 -8.59 -6.22 0.80
CA GLU A 214 -9.82 -5.45 0.76
C GLU A 214 -11.01 -6.36 0.63
N LEU A 215 -12.05 -6.06 1.40
CA LEU A 215 -13.36 -6.68 1.29
C LEU A 215 -14.42 -5.58 1.41
N ILE A 216 -15.22 -5.43 0.37
CA ILE A 216 -16.32 -4.47 0.32
C ILE A 216 -17.59 -5.24 0.02
N GLY A 217 -18.51 -5.25 0.99
CA GLY A 217 -19.83 -5.88 0.86
C GLY A 217 -20.91 -4.89 1.30
N THR A 218 -22.15 -5.17 0.94
CA THR A 218 -23.30 -4.34 1.33
C THR A 218 -23.66 -4.54 2.80
N ASN A 219 -23.26 -5.67 3.41
CA ASN A 219 -23.58 -6.00 4.80
C ASN A 219 -22.30 -6.39 5.59
N ALA A 220 -21.86 -5.48 6.47
CA ALA A 220 -20.69 -5.71 7.33
C ALA A 220 -20.85 -6.91 8.28
N CYS A 221 -22.08 -7.30 8.66
CA CYS A 221 -22.32 -8.48 9.50
C CYS A 221 -21.93 -9.81 8.83
N ASP A 222 -21.76 -9.82 7.53
CA ASP A 222 -21.42 -11.01 6.75
C ASP A 222 -19.95 -11.13 6.37
N TYR A 223 -19.07 -10.23 6.84
CA TYR A 223 -17.63 -10.22 6.48
C TYR A 223 -16.96 -11.58 6.68
N ASN A 224 -17.27 -12.30 7.77
CA ASN A 224 -16.75 -13.66 7.99
C ASN A 224 -17.17 -14.65 6.88
N LYS A 225 -18.41 -14.54 6.37
CA LYS A 225 -18.89 -15.41 5.29
C LYS A 225 -18.24 -15.09 3.97
N TYR A 226 -18.06 -13.80 3.66
CA TYR A 226 -17.34 -13.34 2.48
C TYR A 226 -15.89 -13.85 2.51
N ALA A 227 -15.17 -13.59 3.61
CA ALA A 227 -13.78 -14.00 3.78
C ALA A 227 -13.63 -15.54 3.71
N ALA A 228 -14.49 -16.29 4.41
CA ALA A 228 -14.50 -17.74 4.37
C ALA A 228 -14.73 -18.29 2.95
N SER A 229 -15.59 -17.63 2.16
CA SER A 229 -15.90 -18.07 0.79
C SER A 229 -14.75 -17.79 -0.17
N VAL A 230 -14.08 -16.64 -0.06
CA VAL A 230 -12.89 -16.31 -0.87
C VAL A 230 -11.77 -17.30 -0.58
N GLY A 231 -11.45 -17.56 0.69
CA GLY A 231 -10.43 -18.55 1.06
C GLY A 231 -10.76 -19.97 0.57
N ALA A 232 -12.04 -20.38 0.66
CA ALA A 232 -12.46 -21.67 0.13
C ALA A 232 -12.29 -21.76 -1.40
N ALA A 233 -12.57 -20.67 -2.13
CA ALA A 233 -12.37 -20.61 -3.58
C ALA A 233 -10.89 -20.68 -3.97
N LEU A 234 -10.00 -20.12 -3.13
CA LEU A 234 -8.54 -20.20 -3.30
C LEU A 234 -7.93 -21.52 -2.77
N GLY A 235 -8.75 -22.42 -2.20
CA GLY A 235 -8.32 -23.76 -1.80
C GLY A 235 -7.54 -23.83 -0.48
N VAL A 236 -7.62 -22.81 0.36
CA VAL A 236 -6.94 -22.77 1.66
C VAL A 236 -7.90 -22.95 2.84
N SER A 237 -7.35 -23.24 4.02
CA SER A 237 -8.15 -23.58 5.21
C SER A 237 -8.53 -22.39 6.08
N LYS A 238 -7.82 -21.26 5.95
CA LYS A 238 -7.99 -20.05 6.78
C LYS A 238 -8.06 -18.79 5.92
N ALA A 239 -8.81 -17.80 6.37
CA ALA A 239 -8.81 -16.46 5.81
C ALA A 239 -8.59 -15.44 6.91
N GLU A 240 -7.75 -14.43 6.64
CA GLU A 240 -7.49 -13.27 7.49
C GLU A 240 -7.93 -12.00 6.75
N LEU A 241 -8.66 -11.14 7.45
CA LEU A 241 -9.15 -9.86 6.96
C LEU A 241 -8.81 -8.77 7.97
N SER A 242 -8.28 -7.64 7.52
CA SER A 242 -8.10 -6.44 8.33
C SER A 242 -9.29 -5.51 8.15
N VAL A 243 -9.96 -5.14 9.25
CA VAL A 243 -11.11 -4.22 9.25
C VAL A 243 -10.80 -2.95 10.04
N PRO A 244 -11.39 -1.78 9.68
CA PRO A 244 -11.28 -0.57 10.46
C PRO A 244 -11.72 -0.81 11.92
N SER A 245 -10.93 -0.31 12.88
CA SER A 245 -11.23 -0.44 14.32
C SER A 245 -10.69 0.77 15.08
N ALA A 246 -11.48 1.27 16.03
CA ALA A 246 -11.04 2.37 16.90
C ALA A 246 -9.97 1.95 17.92
N SER A 247 -9.86 0.65 18.21
CA SER A 247 -8.95 0.07 19.21
C SER A 247 -7.88 -0.86 18.62
N GLY A 248 -7.80 -0.94 17.32
CA GLY A 248 -6.83 -1.80 16.61
C GLY A 248 -5.42 -1.19 16.54
N CYS A 249 -4.53 -1.92 15.87
CA CYS A 249 -3.19 -1.41 15.58
C CYS A 249 -3.24 -0.25 14.58
N SER A 250 -2.30 0.68 14.71
CA SER A 250 -2.11 1.75 13.72
C SER A 250 -1.84 1.16 12.34
N TYR A 251 -2.43 1.76 11.32
CA TYR A 251 -2.31 1.28 9.94
C TYR A 251 -1.76 2.38 9.03
N ILE A 252 -2.56 3.37 8.64
CA ILE A 252 -2.11 4.48 7.81
C ILE A 252 -1.88 5.72 8.66
N ALA A 253 -0.79 6.45 8.40
CA ALA A 253 -0.57 7.80 8.92
C ALA A 253 -0.66 8.83 7.79
N ALA A 254 -1.33 9.96 8.05
CA ALA A 254 -1.49 11.05 7.10
C ALA A 254 -1.29 12.43 7.75
N ASP A 255 -0.99 13.44 6.94
CA ASP A 255 -0.82 14.83 7.37
C ASP A 255 -2.15 15.62 7.41
N CYS A 256 -3.29 14.94 7.24
CA CYS A 256 -4.63 15.53 7.32
C CYS A 256 -5.58 14.68 8.16
N GLU A 257 -6.73 15.27 8.54
CA GLU A 257 -7.81 14.52 9.17
C GLU A 257 -8.39 13.48 8.19
N LEU A 258 -8.56 12.26 8.69
CA LEU A 258 -9.18 11.14 7.98
C LEU A 258 -10.49 10.77 8.71
N PRO A 259 -11.61 10.55 7.99
CA PRO A 259 -12.80 9.97 8.59
C PRO A 259 -12.47 8.61 9.24
N ALA A 260 -13.02 8.32 10.42
CA ALA A 260 -12.73 7.10 11.16
C ALA A 260 -13.13 5.80 10.41
N ASP A 261 -14.14 5.92 9.54
CA ASP A 261 -14.67 4.85 8.69
C ASP A 261 -14.12 4.89 7.25
N CYS A 262 -13.07 5.69 7.01
CA CYS A 262 -12.44 5.81 5.70
C CYS A 262 -11.90 4.45 5.24
N ILE A 263 -12.28 4.06 4.04
CA ILE A 263 -11.77 2.85 3.40
C ILE A 263 -10.43 3.18 2.72
N TRP A 264 -9.37 2.85 3.41
CA TRP A 264 -7.98 3.04 2.94
C TRP A 264 -7.30 1.68 2.83
N ASN A 265 -7.68 0.94 1.81
CA ASN A 265 -7.16 -0.38 1.50
C ASN A 265 -6.31 -0.30 0.23
N LEU A 266 -5.63 -1.39 -0.12
CA LEU A 266 -4.77 -1.49 -1.30
C LEU A 266 -3.68 -0.41 -1.29
N SER A 267 -2.82 -0.46 -0.28
CA SER A 267 -1.73 0.51 -0.08
C SER A 267 -0.37 -0.09 -0.43
N PHE A 268 -0.32 -1.08 -1.30
CA PHE A 268 0.92 -1.76 -1.72
C PHE A 268 1.71 -2.38 -0.55
N ASP A 269 1.04 -2.83 0.52
CA ASP A 269 1.60 -3.41 1.74
C ASP A 269 1.49 -4.93 1.79
#